data_8dd209afec7b7a148cf5754bdb162cb1
#
_entry.id   8dd209afec7b7a148cf5754bdb162cb1
#
_cell.length_a   1.000
_cell.length_b   1.000
_cell.length_c   1.000
_cell.angle_alpha   90.00
_cell.angle_beta   90.00
_cell.angle_gamma   90.00
#
_symmetry.space_group_name_H-M   'P 1'
#
loop_
_entity.id
_entity.type
_entity.pdbx_description
1 polymer ?
#
loop_
_entity_poly.entity_id
_entity_poly.type
_entity_poly.pdbx_seq_one_letter_code
_entity_poly.pdbx_strand_id
1 'polypeptide(L)'
;MRRLQITLSPAKLVARVEVYMKRPVAVESAAAFISASAFIDERIKELGDWRGKMLAKVRGIIHEADPEIVEERKWVKPTTPGTPVFSHGGIVCTGETYKNVVKLTFAKGAALKDPSGLFNSSLDGNVRRAIDIHEGYKVDEAALKDLIRAAVALNLKGKNKPKLRRKSPL
;
A
#
# COMPACT_ATOMS: atom_id res chain seq x y z
N MET A 1 -28.82 -36.45 -54.02
CA MET A 1 -28.28 -35.77 -52.82
C MET A 1 -28.46 -34.30 -52.92
N ARG A 2 -29.46 -33.71 -52.20
CA ARG A 2 -29.72 -32.27 -52.20
C ARG A 2 -29.00 -31.61 -51.03
N ARG A 3 -28.04 -30.74 -51.31
CA ARG A 3 -27.38 -29.89 -50.28
C ARG A 3 -28.36 -28.76 -49.91
N LEU A 4 -28.81 -28.77 -48.66
CA LEU A 4 -29.51 -27.61 -48.09
C LEU A 4 -28.45 -26.52 -47.78
N GLN A 5 -28.48 -25.42 -48.51
CA GLN A 5 -27.77 -24.21 -48.16
C GLN A 5 -28.65 -23.37 -47.23
N ILE A 6 -28.26 -23.26 -45.98
CA ILE A 6 -28.91 -22.37 -45.02
C ILE A 6 -28.27 -21.00 -45.18
N THR A 7 -28.88 -20.10 -45.95
CA THR A 7 -28.46 -18.70 -46.00
C THR A 7 -29.07 -17.95 -44.82
N LEU A 8 -28.24 -17.61 -43.83
CA LEU A 8 -28.65 -16.74 -42.74
C LEU A 8 -28.73 -15.30 -43.24
N SER A 9 -29.91 -14.69 -43.09
CA SER A 9 -30.19 -13.31 -43.46
C SER A 9 -29.32 -12.33 -42.65
N PRO A 10 -28.74 -11.28 -43.30
CA PRO A 10 -27.84 -10.32 -42.61
C PRO A 10 -28.52 -9.58 -41.45
N ALA A 11 -29.85 -9.46 -41.43
CA ALA A 11 -30.59 -8.82 -40.34
C ALA A 11 -30.49 -9.57 -39.00
N LYS A 12 -30.29 -10.89 -38.99
CA LYS A 12 -30.12 -11.68 -37.77
C LYS A 12 -28.71 -11.60 -37.20
N LEU A 13 -27.71 -11.24 -38.01
CA LEU A 13 -26.32 -11.05 -37.59
C LEU A 13 -26.16 -9.71 -36.86
N VAL A 14 -26.82 -8.65 -37.35
CA VAL A 14 -26.76 -7.31 -36.73
C VAL A 14 -27.43 -7.30 -35.34
N ALA A 15 -28.57 -7.97 -35.19
CA ALA A 15 -29.25 -8.05 -33.88
C ALA A 15 -28.42 -8.78 -32.79
N ARG A 16 -27.56 -9.72 -33.21
CA ARG A 16 -26.72 -10.48 -32.30
C ARG A 16 -25.48 -9.70 -31.85
N VAL A 17 -24.99 -8.76 -32.65
CA VAL A 17 -23.88 -7.85 -32.32
C VAL A 17 -24.38 -6.73 -31.43
N GLU A 18 -25.59 -6.17 -31.65
CA GLU A 18 -26.13 -5.12 -30.78
C GLU A 18 -26.48 -5.58 -29.38
N VAL A 19 -26.89 -6.84 -29.18
CA VAL A 19 -27.12 -7.40 -27.82
C VAL A 19 -25.81 -7.60 -27.06
N TYR A 20 -24.69 -7.81 -27.77
CA TYR A 20 -23.37 -7.94 -27.10
C TYR A 20 -22.82 -6.57 -26.68
N MET A 21 -23.17 -5.47 -27.35
CA MET A 21 -22.74 -4.11 -27.02
C MET A 21 -23.59 -3.41 -25.95
N LYS A 22 -24.72 -3.97 -25.53
CA LYS A 22 -25.62 -3.39 -24.51
C LYS A 22 -25.49 -3.97 -23.11
N ARG A 23 -24.46 -4.76 -22.85
CA ARG A 23 -24.05 -5.00 -21.45
C ARG A 23 -23.26 -3.79 -20.99
N PRO A 24 -23.72 -3.05 -19.97
CA PRO A 24 -22.83 -2.09 -19.33
C PRO A 24 -21.67 -2.93 -18.77
N VAL A 25 -20.52 -2.83 -19.38
CA VAL A 25 -19.26 -3.26 -18.76
C VAL A 25 -19.18 -2.40 -17.51
N ALA A 26 -19.39 -3.02 -16.37
CA ALA A 26 -19.41 -2.34 -15.10
C ALA A 26 -18.14 -1.47 -14.99
N VAL A 27 -18.34 -0.17 -14.87
CA VAL A 27 -17.28 0.82 -14.65
C VAL A 27 -16.62 0.60 -13.27
N GLU A 28 -17.00 -0.47 -12.59
CA GLU A 28 -16.59 -0.87 -11.25
C GLU A 28 -15.16 -1.44 -11.18
N SER A 29 -14.50 -1.69 -12.30
CA SER A 29 -13.17 -2.32 -12.32
C SER A 29 -12.00 -1.37 -12.56
N ALA A 30 -12.20 -0.14 -13.02
CA ALA A 30 -11.10 0.78 -13.28
C ALA A 30 -10.40 1.24 -11.98
N ALA A 31 -11.15 1.42 -10.89
CA ALA A 31 -10.58 1.77 -9.58
C ALA A 31 -9.84 0.60 -8.90
N ALA A 32 -10.10 -0.65 -9.32
CA ALA A 32 -9.47 -1.85 -8.75
C ALA A 32 -8.10 -2.16 -9.33
N PHE A 33 -7.70 -1.51 -10.43
CA PHE A 33 -6.44 -1.78 -11.14
C PHE A 33 -5.36 -0.69 -11.00
N ILE A 34 -5.60 0.34 -10.19
CA ILE A 34 -4.54 1.32 -9.92
C ILE A 34 -3.48 0.63 -9.06
N SER A 35 -2.23 0.61 -9.54
CA SER A 35 -1.11 0.07 -8.76
C SER A 35 -0.96 0.84 -7.44
N ALA A 36 -0.37 0.21 -6.43
CA ALA A 36 -0.13 0.88 -5.16
C ALA A 36 0.73 2.15 -5.33
N SER A 37 1.73 2.09 -6.22
CA SER A 37 2.57 3.25 -6.54
C SER A 37 1.76 4.39 -7.17
N ALA A 38 0.91 4.09 -8.15
CA ALA A 38 0.04 5.09 -8.76
C ALA A 38 -0.96 5.69 -7.75
N PHE A 39 -1.48 4.88 -6.84
CA PHE A 39 -2.32 5.38 -5.74
C PHE A 39 -1.58 6.37 -4.85
N ILE A 40 -0.32 6.09 -4.52
CA ILE A 40 0.50 6.99 -3.70
C ILE A 40 0.84 8.26 -4.48
N ASP A 41 1.13 8.17 -5.78
CA ASP A 41 1.37 9.31 -6.67
C ASP A 41 0.15 10.24 -6.72
N GLU A 42 -1.05 9.68 -6.92
CA GLU A 42 -2.30 10.43 -6.90
C GLU A 42 -2.52 11.10 -5.54
N ARG A 43 -2.28 10.38 -4.44
CA ARG A 43 -2.42 10.92 -3.09
C ARG A 43 -1.49 12.11 -2.83
N ILE A 44 -0.23 12.04 -3.27
CA ILE A 44 0.74 13.13 -3.18
C ILE A 44 0.24 14.34 -3.96
N LYS A 45 -0.28 14.12 -5.17
CA LYS A 45 -0.80 15.17 -6.05
C LYS A 45 -2.06 15.84 -5.48
N GLU A 46 -3.01 15.04 -4.97
CA GLU A 46 -4.25 15.55 -4.38
C GLU A 46 -4.02 16.45 -3.17
N LEU A 47 -3.03 16.12 -2.33
CA LEU A 47 -2.70 16.93 -1.17
C LEU A 47 -2.24 18.34 -1.57
N GLY A 48 -1.43 18.48 -2.61
CA GLY A 48 -1.03 19.74 -3.22
C GLY A 48 -0.25 20.72 -2.34
N ASP A 49 -0.03 20.37 -1.07
CA ASP A 49 0.60 21.20 -0.05
C ASP A 49 1.88 20.54 0.53
N TRP A 50 2.35 21.04 1.68
CA TRP A 50 3.54 20.52 2.36
C TRP A 50 3.44 19.02 2.70
N ARG A 51 2.23 18.51 2.95
CA ARG A 51 2.01 17.08 3.27
C ARG A 51 2.31 16.18 2.07
N GLY A 52 1.90 16.59 0.88
CA GLY A 52 2.24 15.88 -0.37
C GLY A 52 3.75 15.85 -0.59
N LYS A 53 4.43 16.99 -0.42
CA LYS A 53 5.89 17.09 -0.52
C LYS A 53 6.59 16.21 0.53
N MET A 54 6.08 16.21 1.75
CA MET A 54 6.65 15.40 2.84
C MET A 54 6.42 13.90 2.60
N LEU A 55 5.22 13.49 2.15
CA LEU A 55 4.94 12.09 1.82
C LEU A 55 5.85 11.60 0.68
N ALA A 56 6.06 12.42 -0.35
CA ALA A 56 7.00 12.12 -1.43
C ALA A 56 8.43 11.97 -0.91
N LYS A 57 8.86 12.88 -0.02
CA LYS A 57 10.19 12.85 0.59
C LYS A 57 10.41 11.57 1.40
N VAL A 58 9.51 11.23 2.30
CA VAL A 58 9.66 10.02 3.14
C VAL A 58 9.57 8.74 2.31
N ARG A 59 8.75 8.71 1.25
CA ARG A 59 8.71 7.61 0.27
C ARG A 59 10.08 7.40 -0.39
N GLY A 60 10.73 8.48 -0.81
CA GLY A 60 12.09 8.42 -1.37
C GLY A 60 13.09 7.86 -0.37
N ILE A 61 13.09 8.35 0.88
CA ILE A 61 13.96 7.87 1.96
C ILE A 61 13.75 6.37 2.23
N ILE A 62 12.49 5.91 2.21
CA ILE A 62 12.13 4.49 2.42
C ILE A 62 12.76 3.61 1.34
N HIS A 63 12.64 3.97 0.07
CA HIS A 63 13.22 3.20 -1.04
C HIS A 63 14.75 3.30 -1.10
N GLU A 64 15.33 4.42 -0.69
CA GLU A 64 16.78 4.56 -0.55
C GLU A 64 17.34 3.72 0.60
N ALA A 65 16.56 3.56 1.69
CA ALA A 65 16.95 2.69 2.80
C ALA A 65 16.99 1.22 2.39
N ASP A 66 15.99 0.79 1.62
CA ASP A 66 15.87 -0.58 1.12
C ASP A 66 15.09 -0.62 -0.19
N PRO A 67 15.78 -0.82 -1.35
CA PRO A 67 15.15 -0.89 -2.67
C PRO A 67 14.19 -2.07 -2.87
N GLU A 68 14.26 -3.11 -2.03
CA GLU A 68 13.37 -4.28 -2.10
C GLU A 68 12.02 -4.04 -1.39
N ILE A 69 11.81 -2.87 -0.79
CA ILE A 69 10.52 -2.52 -0.22
C ILE A 69 9.47 -2.42 -1.32
N VAL A 70 8.36 -3.13 -1.09
CA VAL A 70 7.18 -3.13 -1.97
C VAL A 70 6.14 -2.17 -1.40
N GLU A 71 5.56 -1.37 -2.28
CA GLU A 71 4.42 -0.53 -1.96
C GLU A 71 3.12 -1.32 -2.09
N GLU A 72 2.25 -1.17 -1.12
CA GLU A 72 0.94 -1.80 -1.09
C GLU A 72 -0.14 -0.76 -0.74
N ARG A 73 -1.35 -1.02 -1.18
CA ARG A 73 -2.54 -0.28 -0.78
C ARG A 73 -3.40 -1.20 0.06
N LYS A 74 -3.58 -0.91 1.34
CA LYS A 74 -4.34 -1.76 2.25
C LYS A 74 -5.53 -1.02 2.88
N TRP A 75 -6.45 -1.79 3.45
CA TRP A 75 -7.62 -1.31 4.19
C TRP A 75 -8.53 -0.39 3.38
N VAL A 76 -8.71 -0.71 2.10
CA VAL A 76 -9.69 -0.04 1.23
C VAL A 76 -11.10 -0.34 1.74
N LYS A 77 -11.91 0.70 1.91
CA LYS A 77 -13.33 0.61 2.29
C LYS A 77 -14.14 1.57 1.41
N PRO A 78 -15.47 1.42 1.33
CA PRO A 78 -16.30 2.36 0.58
C PRO A 78 -16.11 3.83 0.99
N THR A 79 -15.74 4.08 2.25
CA THR A 79 -15.53 5.42 2.82
C THR A 79 -14.06 5.83 2.92
N THR A 80 -13.12 4.95 2.55
CA THR A 80 -11.68 5.21 2.71
C THR A 80 -10.92 4.69 1.50
N PRO A 81 -10.12 5.51 0.84
CA PRO A 81 -9.40 5.11 -0.37
C PRO A 81 -8.29 4.09 -0.11
N GLY A 82 -8.04 3.72 1.14
CA GLY A 82 -6.95 2.86 1.58
C GLY A 82 -5.76 3.65 2.11
N THR A 83 -4.77 2.91 2.61
CA THR A 83 -3.57 3.45 3.23
C THR A 83 -2.33 2.99 2.47
N PRO A 84 -1.38 3.89 2.16
CA PRO A 84 -0.06 3.52 1.69
C PRO A 84 0.68 2.66 2.72
N VAL A 85 1.17 1.51 2.30
CA VAL A 85 1.89 0.55 3.13
C VAL A 85 3.20 0.19 2.45
N PHE A 86 4.28 0.18 3.21
CA PHE A 86 5.62 -0.19 2.77
C PHE A 86 6.01 -1.50 3.44
N SER A 87 6.33 -2.52 2.65
CA SER A 87 6.52 -3.89 3.12
C SER A 87 7.79 -4.53 2.57
N HIS A 88 8.55 -5.17 3.43
CA HIS A 88 9.61 -6.12 3.09
C HIS A 88 9.69 -7.19 4.18
N GLY A 89 9.42 -8.44 3.78
CA GLY A 89 9.32 -9.53 4.76
C GLY A 89 8.10 -9.44 5.70
N GLY A 90 7.29 -8.40 5.57
CA GLY A 90 6.13 -8.02 6.37
C GLY A 90 5.98 -6.50 6.33
N ILE A 91 4.94 -5.96 6.96
CA ILE A 91 4.75 -4.52 7.01
C ILE A 91 5.90 -3.88 7.79
N VAL A 92 6.58 -2.92 7.15
CA VAL A 92 7.59 -2.04 7.76
C VAL A 92 6.88 -0.86 8.40
N CYS A 93 6.24 -0.04 7.58
CA CYS A 93 5.47 1.12 8.06
C CYS A 93 4.32 1.46 7.11
N THR A 94 3.43 2.32 7.59
CA THR A 94 2.38 2.97 6.79
C THR A 94 2.73 4.45 6.60
N GLY A 95 2.23 5.07 5.51
CA GLY A 95 2.32 6.50 5.28
C GLY A 95 0.92 7.11 5.28
N GLU A 96 0.53 7.70 6.39
CA GLU A 96 -0.79 8.30 6.56
C GLU A 96 -0.71 9.82 6.53
N THR A 97 -1.74 10.48 6.02
CA THR A 97 -1.83 11.94 5.98
C THR A 97 -3.13 12.40 6.63
N TYR A 98 -2.99 13.28 7.61
CA TYR A 98 -4.08 13.91 8.33
C TYR A 98 -4.05 15.43 8.07
N LYS A 99 -4.95 16.18 8.71
CA LYS A 99 -5.07 17.62 8.48
C LYS A 99 -3.74 18.38 8.68
N ASN A 100 -3.02 18.08 9.75
CA ASN A 100 -1.81 18.82 10.16
C ASN A 100 -0.59 17.91 10.39
N VAL A 101 -0.62 16.67 9.88
CA VAL A 101 0.46 15.73 10.13
C VAL A 101 0.59 14.71 8.99
N VAL A 102 1.82 14.38 8.65
CA VAL A 102 2.16 13.16 7.92
C VAL A 102 2.69 12.17 8.96
N LYS A 103 2.05 11.01 9.04
CA LYS A 103 2.34 10.00 10.06
C LYS A 103 2.96 8.75 9.44
N LEU A 104 4.10 8.34 9.96
CA LEU A 104 4.69 7.04 9.68
C LEU A 104 4.46 6.11 10.86
N THR A 105 3.66 5.07 10.69
CA THR A 105 3.40 4.08 11.75
C THR A 105 4.18 2.80 11.47
N PHE A 106 5.16 2.50 12.30
CA PHE A 106 5.95 1.28 12.24
C PHE A 106 5.21 0.13 12.89
N ALA A 107 4.96 -0.94 12.12
CA ALA A 107 4.13 -2.07 12.53
C ALA A 107 4.66 -2.81 13.78
N LYS A 108 5.99 -2.86 13.94
CA LYS A 108 6.67 -3.48 15.07
C LYS A 108 7.58 -2.48 15.82
N GLY A 109 7.19 -1.21 15.81
CA GLY A 109 8.01 -0.12 16.34
C GLY A 109 8.46 -0.30 17.78
N ALA A 110 7.62 -0.91 18.64
CA ALA A 110 7.96 -1.17 20.04
C ALA A 110 9.15 -2.13 20.23
N ALA A 111 9.46 -2.96 19.23
CA ALA A 111 10.58 -3.88 19.23
C ALA A 111 11.86 -3.29 18.59
N LEU A 112 11.78 -2.07 18.06
CA LEU A 112 12.91 -1.38 17.43
C LEU A 112 13.65 -0.52 18.45
N LYS A 113 14.98 -0.50 18.32
CA LYS A 113 15.80 0.51 18.99
C LYS A 113 15.74 1.80 18.19
N ASP A 114 15.50 2.89 18.87
CA ASP A 114 15.42 4.23 18.29
C ASP A 114 16.40 5.17 19.02
N PRO A 115 17.73 5.03 18.76
CA PRO A 115 18.74 5.81 19.46
C PRO A 115 18.66 7.31 19.16
N SER A 116 18.06 7.67 18.01
CA SER A 116 17.90 9.06 17.59
C SER A 116 16.59 9.69 18.09
N GLY A 117 15.73 8.92 18.76
CA GLY A 117 14.49 9.42 19.32
C GLY A 117 13.48 9.91 18.27
N LEU A 118 13.38 9.22 17.12
CA LEU A 118 12.47 9.59 16.05
C LEU A 118 11.01 9.34 16.41
N PHE A 119 10.72 8.28 17.18
CA PHE A 119 9.37 7.99 17.61
C PHE A 119 8.86 9.05 18.58
N ASN A 120 7.80 9.73 18.20
CA ASN A 120 7.18 10.80 18.97
C ASN A 120 5.67 10.62 19.17
N SER A 121 5.11 9.50 18.68
CA SER A 121 3.68 9.21 18.72
C SER A 121 3.44 7.71 18.91
N SER A 122 2.27 7.34 19.43
CA SER A 122 1.88 5.96 19.74
C SER A 122 2.87 5.27 20.71
N LEU A 123 3.42 6.01 21.68
CA LEU A 123 4.49 5.54 22.55
C LEU A 123 4.01 4.50 23.57
N ASP A 124 2.72 4.53 23.95
CA ASP A 124 2.12 3.60 24.92
C ASP A 124 1.67 2.27 24.30
N GLY A 125 1.73 2.15 22.97
CA GLY A 125 1.34 0.94 22.25
C GLY A 125 2.30 -0.23 22.50
N ASN A 126 1.75 -1.43 22.70
CA ASN A 126 2.56 -2.64 22.94
C ASN A 126 3.35 -3.12 21.72
N VAL A 127 2.96 -2.72 20.51
CA VAL A 127 3.53 -3.23 19.24
C VAL A 127 3.98 -2.11 18.32
N ARG A 128 3.16 -1.07 18.16
CA ARG A 128 3.40 0.01 17.19
C ARG A 128 4.11 1.18 17.84
N ARG A 129 4.83 1.95 17.00
CA ARG A 129 5.35 3.29 17.29
C ARG A 129 5.13 4.13 16.04
N ALA A 130 5.02 5.43 16.21
CA ALA A 130 4.83 6.32 15.07
C ALA A 130 5.72 7.55 15.14
N ILE A 131 5.94 8.13 13.97
CA ILE A 131 6.58 9.43 13.78
C ILE A 131 5.53 10.35 13.20
N ASP A 132 5.12 11.36 13.97
CA ASP A 132 4.28 12.45 13.53
C ASP A 132 5.15 13.60 13.00
N ILE A 133 5.01 13.90 11.73
CA ILE A 133 5.75 14.92 11.02
C ILE A 133 4.81 16.10 10.77
N HIS A 134 5.10 17.23 11.40
CA HIS A 134 4.36 18.49 11.23
C HIS A 134 5.02 19.40 10.19
N GLU A 135 4.32 20.42 9.75
CA GLU A 135 4.86 21.39 8.82
C GLU A 135 6.14 22.06 9.38
N GLY A 136 7.15 22.16 8.53
CA GLY A 136 8.45 22.72 8.93
C GLY A 136 9.39 21.75 9.64
N TYR A 137 8.92 20.53 9.98
CA TYR A 137 9.78 19.52 10.61
C TYR A 137 10.88 19.05 9.63
N LYS A 138 12.10 19.03 10.12
CA LYS A 138 13.26 18.54 9.36
C LYS A 138 13.48 17.06 9.71
N VAL A 139 13.18 16.18 8.77
CA VAL A 139 13.41 14.74 8.93
C VAL A 139 14.90 14.47 8.94
N ASP A 140 15.40 13.78 9.98
CA ASP A 140 16.75 13.20 9.97
C ASP A 140 16.72 11.96 9.05
N GLU A 141 17.19 12.16 7.82
CA GLU A 141 17.14 11.14 6.77
C GLU A 141 18.01 9.93 7.10
N ALA A 142 19.19 10.16 7.70
CA ALA A 142 20.09 9.07 8.06
C ALA A 142 19.47 8.20 9.16
N ALA A 143 18.98 8.82 10.23
CA ALA A 143 18.32 8.13 11.31
C ALA A 143 17.06 7.38 10.85
N LEU A 144 16.26 7.98 9.95
CA LEU A 144 15.07 7.32 9.39
C LEU A 144 15.45 6.12 8.53
N LYS A 145 16.48 6.20 7.69
CA LYS A 145 16.99 5.07 6.92
C LYS A 145 17.44 3.92 7.81
N ASP A 146 18.15 4.21 8.88
CA ASP A 146 18.62 3.19 9.82
C ASP A 146 17.46 2.51 10.55
N LEU A 147 16.42 3.27 10.93
CA LEU A 147 15.20 2.74 11.54
C LEU A 147 14.44 1.83 10.60
N ILE A 148 14.34 2.20 9.31
CA ILE A 148 13.70 1.39 8.26
C ILE A 148 14.46 0.08 8.06
N ARG A 149 15.80 0.13 7.93
CA ARG A 149 16.64 -1.07 7.80
C ARG A 149 16.50 -1.99 9.01
N ALA A 150 16.44 -1.44 10.20
CA ALA A 150 16.21 -2.22 11.43
C ALA A 150 14.83 -2.91 11.42
N ALA A 151 13.80 -2.24 10.94
CA ALA A 151 12.46 -2.81 10.82
C ALA A 151 12.40 -3.95 9.80
N VAL A 152 13.05 -3.79 8.64
CA VAL A 152 13.21 -4.86 7.64
C VAL A 152 13.95 -6.06 8.23
N ALA A 153 15.08 -5.83 8.87
CA ALA A 153 15.86 -6.90 9.51
C ALA A 153 15.04 -7.68 10.55
N LEU A 154 14.22 -6.98 11.34
CA LEU A 154 13.31 -7.59 12.31
C LEU A 154 12.24 -8.46 11.62
N ASN A 155 11.70 -8.01 10.51
CA ASN A 155 10.72 -8.77 9.72
C ASN A 155 11.32 -10.06 9.16
N LEU A 156 12.53 -9.98 8.58
CA LEU A 156 13.22 -11.12 7.98
C LEU A 156 13.62 -12.16 9.01
N LYS A 157 14.10 -11.75 10.20
CA LYS A 157 14.37 -12.67 11.31
C LYS A 157 13.14 -13.47 11.75
N GLY A 158 11.96 -12.85 11.72
CA GLY A 158 10.70 -13.50 12.07
C GLY A 158 10.28 -14.61 11.10
N LYS A 159 10.66 -14.51 9.83
CA LYS A 159 10.37 -15.51 8.80
C LYS A 159 11.23 -16.78 8.91
N ASN A 160 12.46 -16.62 9.40
CA ASN A 160 13.43 -17.72 9.51
C ASN A 160 13.26 -18.58 10.76
N LYS A 161 12.31 -18.28 11.65
CA LYS A 161 11.99 -19.15 12.79
C LYS A 161 11.17 -20.34 12.28
N PRO A 162 11.62 -21.61 12.56
CA PRO A 162 10.83 -22.80 12.22
C PRO A 162 9.44 -22.67 12.89
N LYS A 163 8.37 -22.88 12.13
CA LYS A 163 7.03 -23.03 12.72
C LYS A 163 7.05 -24.29 13.58
N LEU A 164 7.13 -24.14 14.88
CA LEU A 164 6.89 -25.24 15.81
C LEU A 164 5.50 -25.81 15.52
N ARG A 165 5.46 -27.02 14.94
CA ARG A 165 4.21 -27.78 14.78
C ARG A 165 3.61 -27.95 16.17
N ARG A 166 2.47 -27.29 16.42
CA ARG A 166 1.62 -27.63 17.56
C ARG A 166 1.28 -29.11 17.42
N LYS A 167 1.81 -29.94 18.33
CA LYS A 167 1.35 -31.31 18.47
C LYS A 167 -0.10 -31.23 18.89
N SER A 168 -1.00 -31.82 18.10
CA SER A 168 -2.38 -32.06 18.52
C SER A 168 -2.35 -32.95 19.75
N PRO A 169 -3.09 -32.64 20.82
CA PRO A 169 -3.26 -33.61 21.90
C PRO A 169 -4.05 -34.80 21.36
N LEU A 170 -3.61 -36.01 21.75
CA LEU A 170 -4.31 -37.28 21.54
C LEU A 170 -5.59 -37.33 22.33
#